data_db91651c3b1c65437de34f76b20756c0
#
_entry.id   db91651c3b1c65437de34f76b20756c0
#
_cell.length_a   1.000
_cell.length_b   1.000
_cell.length_c   1.000
_cell.angle_alpha   90.00
_cell.angle_beta   90.00
_cell.angle_gamma   90.00
#
_symmetry.space_group_name_H-M   'P 1'
#
loop_
_entity.id
_entity.type
_entity.pdbx_description
1 polymer ?
#
loop_
_entity_poly.entity_id
_entity_poly.type
_entity_poly.pdbx_seq_one_letter_code
_entity_poly.pdbx_strand_id
1 'polypeptide(L)'
;MGQQLFATNSLGGYLTNNQLSQQVRYLAQTMQRFRQFCDPEPAAGTNRGNKVLFNKISNISTAGGTLVETDTIPKRNYTITQGSLTMTEYGNSIPFTQKVKTLADIQVPETIRTVLMNDMKVVLDSAAATQFKTNDYIATITNTATTTFGSAGAALATAGANMSDKNVRDIVDRMKTLLIPKREDDNYSCVASTNSIRGLYDFFEAKAQLTTLGPLYRGEVGQYYGCRFVEETNFLSNTDGSDGLYGEAVFFGADAVREGIAIPEEIRVGIPADFGRDQGIAWYALLGFQQVWDYSTDGQTRIIVVDSL
;
A
#
# COMPACT_ATOMS: atom_id res chain seq x y z
N MET A 1 26.52 -62.44 15.46
CA MET A 1 25.76 -61.54 16.33
C MET A 1 25.54 -60.27 15.57
N GLY A 2 24.33 -60.09 15.01
CA GLY A 2 24.00 -58.84 14.32
C GLY A 2 23.73 -57.72 15.33
N GLN A 3 24.46 -56.63 15.23
CA GLN A 3 24.13 -55.42 15.96
C GLN A 3 22.78 -54.90 15.42
N GLN A 4 21.76 -54.94 16.23
CA GLN A 4 20.52 -54.21 15.95
C GLN A 4 20.83 -52.71 16.07
N LEU A 5 20.86 -52.06 14.94
CA LEU A 5 20.86 -50.59 14.86
C LEU A 5 19.46 -50.11 15.28
N PHE A 6 19.37 -49.54 16.46
CA PHE A 6 18.12 -48.91 16.93
C PHE A 6 17.85 -47.68 16.08
N ALA A 7 16.82 -47.75 15.24
CA ALA A 7 16.38 -46.59 14.50
C ALA A 7 15.79 -45.54 15.46
N THR A 8 16.10 -44.26 15.27
CA THR A 8 15.65 -43.14 16.08
C THR A 8 14.11 -43.10 16.27
N ASN A 9 13.37 -43.73 15.37
CA ASN A 9 11.90 -43.78 15.40
C ASN A 9 11.29 -44.83 16.34
N SER A 10 12.04 -45.83 16.79
CA SER A 10 11.48 -46.89 17.63
C SER A 10 11.84 -46.78 19.12
N LEU A 11 12.96 -46.14 19.43
CA LEU A 11 13.40 -45.92 20.81
C LEU A 11 13.82 -44.48 21.10
N GLY A 12 13.94 -43.67 20.06
CA GLY A 12 14.50 -42.30 20.13
C GLY A 12 13.68 -41.34 20.99
N GLY A 13 12.38 -41.54 21.08
CA GLY A 13 11.53 -40.69 21.91
C GLY A 13 11.83 -40.74 23.38
N TYR A 14 12.46 -41.82 23.83
CA TYR A 14 12.85 -42.02 25.25
C TYR A 14 14.35 -41.83 25.52
N LEU A 15 15.18 -41.88 24.49
CA LEU A 15 16.65 -41.81 24.62
C LEU A 15 17.25 -40.51 24.11
N THR A 16 16.52 -39.77 23.25
CA THR A 16 16.98 -38.47 22.77
C THR A 16 16.25 -37.33 23.52
N ASN A 17 17.03 -36.56 24.25
CA ASN A 17 16.50 -35.37 24.92
C ASN A 17 16.40 -34.24 23.90
N ASN A 18 15.19 -33.86 23.50
CA ASN A 18 14.95 -32.75 22.62
C ASN A 18 15.21 -31.45 23.38
N GLN A 19 16.33 -30.80 23.07
CA GLN A 19 16.61 -29.47 23.61
C GLN A 19 15.87 -28.43 22.79
N LEU A 20 15.07 -27.61 23.46
CA LEU A 20 14.40 -26.46 22.86
C LEU A 20 15.44 -25.35 22.62
N SER A 21 15.50 -24.82 21.41
CA SER A 21 16.30 -23.63 21.12
C SER A 21 15.69 -22.41 21.80
N GLN A 22 16.44 -21.72 22.65
CA GLN A 22 16.00 -20.46 23.26
C GLN A 22 15.93 -19.30 22.27
N GLN A 23 16.46 -19.48 21.06
CA GLN A 23 16.40 -18.45 20.01
C GLN A 23 15.01 -18.41 19.38
N VAL A 24 14.29 -17.32 19.62
CA VAL A 24 12.99 -17.05 18.97
C VAL A 24 13.20 -16.65 17.52
N ARG A 25 12.51 -17.34 16.61
CA ARG A 25 12.53 -17.05 15.18
C ARG A 25 11.15 -16.55 14.76
N TYR A 26 11.12 -15.37 14.14
CA TYR A 26 9.89 -14.77 13.62
C TYR A 26 9.74 -15.08 12.14
N LEU A 27 8.50 -15.19 11.68
CA LEU A 27 8.18 -15.28 10.27
C LEU A 27 8.63 -13.99 9.56
N ALA A 28 9.11 -14.13 8.32
CA ALA A 28 9.45 -12.97 7.50
C ALA A 28 8.21 -12.08 7.28
N GLN A 29 8.43 -10.77 7.30
CA GLN A 29 7.39 -9.78 7.07
C GLN A 29 7.34 -9.38 5.59
N THR A 30 6.11 -9.09 5.13
CA THR A 30 5.90 -8.44 3.84
C THR A 30 6.43 -7.00 3.86
N MET A 31 6.74 -6.44 2.70
CA MET A 31 7.13 -5.04 2.57
C MET A 31 5.88 -4.17 2.51
N GLN A 32 5.63 -3.40 3.57
CA GLN A 32 4.52 -2.46 3.67
C GLN A 32 5.02 -1.07 3.22
N ARG A 33 4.34 -0.46 2.24
CA ARG A 33 4.83 0.79 1.64
C ARG A 33 3.76 1.86 1.42
N PHE A 34 2.47 1.53 1.44
CA PHE A 34 1.42 2.48 1.09
C PHE A 34 1.22 3.59 2.11
N ARG A 35 1.22 3.26 3.40
CA ARG A 35 0.96 4.24 4.47
C ARG A 35 1.94 5.41 4.46
N GLN A 36 3.20 5.20 4.08
CA GLN A 36 4.21 6.28 3.99
C GLN A 36 3.88 7.36 2.94
N PHE A 37 2.97 7.06 2.02
CA PHE A 37 2.55 7.95 0.95
C PHE A 37 1.22 8.66 1.25
N CYS A 38 0.57 8.36 2.37
CA CYS A 38 -0.61 9.08 2.81
C CYS A 38 -0.22 10.45 3.37
N ASP A 39 -0.97 11.47 2.98
CA ASP A 39 -0.76 12.83 3.48
C ASP A 39 -1.60 13.05 4.76
N PRO A 40 -1.04 13.60 5.86
CA PRO A 40 -1.78 13.77 7.09
C PRO A 40 -2.87 14.84 6.95
N GLU A 41 -4.07 14.55 7.52
CA GLU A 41 -5.17 15.50 7.56
C GLU A 41 -5.16 16.28 8.89
N PRO A 42 -4.83 17.59 8.87
CA PRO A 42 -4.64 18.37 10.10
C PRO A 42 -5.96 18.64 10.85
N ALA A 43 -7.11 18.48 10.17
CA ALA A 43 -8.41 18.63 10.79
C ALA A 43 -8.82 17.43 11.65
N ALA A 44 -8.17 16.27 11.47
CA ALA A 44 -8.37 15.10 12.30
C ALA A 44 -7.77 15.29 13.71
N GLY A 45 -8.27 14.58 14.69
CA GLY A 45 -7.74 14.60 16.04
C GLY A 45 -8.76 14.20 17.11
N THR A 46 -8.30 14.15 18.34
CA THR A 46 -9.13 13.82 19.50
C THR A 46 -10.24 14.88 19.71
N ASN A 47 -11.46 14.45 20.01
CA ASN A 47 -12.65 15.31 20.26
C ASN A 47 -13.11 16.13 19.04
N ARG A 48 -12.77 15.71 17.81
CA ARG A 48 -13.16 16.40 16.57
C ARG A 48 -14.27 15.68 15.77
N GLY A 49 -14.95 14.71 16.37
CA GLY A 49 -16.01 13.94 15.74
C GLY A 49 -15.49 12.72 14.98
N ASN A 50 -16.44 11.94 14.45
CA ASN A 50 -16.14 10.70 13.72
C ASN A 50 -15.78 10.91 12.25
N LYS A 51 -16.10 12.09 11.69
CA LYS A 51 -15.83 12.41 10.28
C LYS A 51 -15.17 13.76 10.15
N VAL A 52 -14.17 13.81 9.29
CA VAL A 52 -13.58 15.07 8.83
C VAL A 52 -14.11 15.34 7.42
N LEU A 53 -14.65 16.52 7.21
CA LEU A 53 -15.11 16.98 5.90
C LEU A 53 -14.05 17.90 5.31
N PHE A 54 -13.70 17.69 4.04
CA PHE A 54 -12.81 18.56 3.30
C PHE A 54 -13.49 19.04 2.01
N ASN A 55 -13.28 20.31 1.69
CA ASN A 55 -13.88 20.93 0.51
C ASN A 55 -12.99 20.73 -0.71
N LYS A 56 -13.61 20.32 -1.81
CA LYS A 56 -12.99 20.22 -3.13
C LYS A 56 -13.56 21.31 -4.02
N ILE A 57 -12.70 22.10 -4.65
CA ILE A 57 -13.12 23.23 -5.49
C ILE A 57 -12.77 22.89 -6.93
N SER A 58 -13.78 22.91 -7.79
CA SER A 58 -13.58 22.74 -9.23
C SER A 58 -13.13 24.04 -9.89
N ASN A 59 -12.41 23.91 -11.01
CA ASN A 59 -12.14 25.05 -11.87
C ASN A 59 -13.43 25.53 -12.58
N ILE A 60 -13.40 26.77 -13.07
CA ILE A 60 -14.47 27.30 -13.90
C ILE A 60 -14.57 26.47 -15.17
N SER A 61 -15.77 26.00 -15.53
CA SER A 61 -16.02 25.10 -16.65
C SER A 61 -15.75 25.71 -18.02
N THR A 62 -15.78 27.03 -18.11
CA THR A 62 -15.53 27.76 -19.38
C THR A 62 -14.48 28.82 -19.14
N ALA A 63 -13.37 28.71 -19.86
CA ALA A 63 -12.29 29.70 -19.80
C ALA A 63 -12.78 31.10 -20.20
N GLY A 64 -12.16 32.11 -19.61
CA GLY A 64 -12.34 33.50 -20.05
C GLY A 64 -11.81 33.72 -21.46
N GLY A 65 -12.30 34.73 -22.13
CA GLY A 65 -11.88 35.07 -23.50
C GLY A 65 -11.70 36.58 -23.69
N THR A 66 -11.34 36.98 -24.90
CA THR A 66 -11.29 38.37 -25.30
C THR A 66 -12.69 38.99 -25.25
N LEU A 67 -12.77 40.21 -24.78
CA LEU A 67 -14.00 40.97 -24.74
C LEU A 67 -13.97 42.07 -25.80
N VAL A 68 -15.10 42.32 -26.46
CA VAL A 68 -15.30 43.49 -27.30
C VAL A 68 -15.76 44.63 -26.39
N GLU A 69 -15.45 45.88 -26.74
CA GLU A 69 -15.74 47.08 -25.90
C GLU A 69 -17.19 47.22 -25.46
N THR A 70 -18.11 46.64 -26.22
CA THR A 70 -19.54 46.68 -25.95
C THR A 70 -20.06 45.47 -25.18
N ASP A 71 -19.24 44.46 -24.93
CA ASP A 71 -19.65 43.20 -24.30
C ASP A 71 -19.68 43.30 -22.76
N THR A 72 -20.68 42.69 -22.17
CA THR A 72 -20.73 42.49 -20.73
C THR A 72 -19.86 41.32 -20.32
N ILE A 73 -19.01 41.49 -19.30
CA ILE A 73 -18.17 40.42 -18.77
C ILE A 73 -19.07 39.22 -18.36
N PRO A 74 -18.83 38.02 -18.92
CA PRO A 74 -19.62 36.84 -18.58
C PRO A 74 -19.34 36.40 -17.13
N LYS A 75 -20.42 36.23 -16.37
CA LYS A 75 -20.35 35.76 -14.98
C LYS A 75 -20.35 34.22 -14.97
N ARG A 76 -19.37 33.62 -14.32
CA ARG A 76 -19.24 32.16 -14.19
C ARG A 76 -19.08 31.79 -12.71
N ASN A 77 -19.53 30.61 -12.35
CA ASN A 77 -19.40 30.08 -11.01
C ASN A 77 -18.47 28.85 -11.01
N TYR A 78 -17.83 28.64 -9.90
CA TYR A 78 -17.13 27.38 -9.59
C TYR A 78 -18.02 26.49 -8.72
N THR A 79 -17.75 25.20 -8.69
CA THR A 79 -18.50 24.23 -7.86
C THR A 79 -17.63 23.80 -6.68
N ILE A 80 -18.27 23.72 -5.51
CA ILE A 80 -17.64 23.16 -4.31
C ILE A 80 -18.34 21.82 -4.02
N THR A 81 -17.53 20.77 -3.94
CA THR A 81 -17.97 19.44 -3.48
C THR A 81 -17.26 19.10 -2.18
N GLN A 82 -17.86 18.20 -1.38
CA GLN A 82 -17.27 17.78 -0.12
C GLN A 82 -16.90 16.30 -0.17
N GLY A 83 -15.66 16.00 0.23
CA GLY A 83 -15.22 14.67 0.58
C GLY A 83 -15.31 14.45 2.08
N SER A 84 -15.37 13.21 2.53
CA SER A 84 -15.42 12.86 3.95
C SER A 84 -14.42 11.75 4.27
N LEU A 85 -13.62 11.95 5.30
CA LEU A 85 -12.75 10.95 5.88
C LEU A 85 -13.40 10.46 7.18
N THR A 86 -13.67 9.15 7.27
CA THR A 86 -14.31 8.54 8.44
C THR A 86 -13.26 7.85 9.29
N MET A 87 -13.30 8.10 10.60
CA MET A 87 -12.45 7.42 11.57
C MET A 87 -12.95 6.00 11.82
N THR A 88 -12.06 5.03 11.78
CA THR A 88 -12.32 3.60 12.00
C THR A 88 -11.42 3.09 13.12
N GLU A 89 -11.96 2.22 13.95
CA GLU A 89 -11.19 1.56 14.99
C GLU A 89 -10.46 0.34 14.41
N TYR A 90 -9.17 0.25 14.71
CA TYR A 90 -8.34 -0.90 14.39
C TYR A 90 -7.72 -1.45 15.67
N GLY A 91 -7.59 -2.76 15.75
CA GLY A 91 -6.95 -3.39 16.89
C GLY A 91 -6.96 -4.90 16.82
N ASN A 92 -6.04 -5.51 17.55
CA ASN A 92 -5.96 -6.94 17.73
C ASN A 92 -5.37 -7.24 19.10
N SER A 93 -5.66 -8.42 19.67
CA SER A 93 -5.19 -8.78 21.00
C SER A 93 -4.77 -10.23 21.08
N ILE A 94 -3.77 -10.51 21.91
CA ILE A 94 -3.32 -11.86 22.23
C ILE A 94 -3.44 -12.05 23.74
N PRO A 95 -4.38 -12.91 24.21
CA PRO A 95 -4.49 -13.27 25.61
C PRO A 95 -3.43 -14.31 25.99
N PHE A 96 -2.97 -14.28 27.22
CA PHE A 96 -2.09 -15.28 27.79
C PHE A 96 -2.34 -15.43 29.31
N THR A 97 -1.98 -16.58 29.85
CA THR A 97 -2.19 -16.84 31.29
C THR A 97 -0.89 -16.63 32.08
N GLN A 98 -1.03 -16.29 33.36
CA GLN A 98 0.13 -16.17 34.25
C GLN A 98 0.91 -17.49 34.34
N LYS A 99 0.25 -18.65 34.21
CA LYS A 99 0.89 -19.96 34.17
C LYS A 99 1.86 -20.08 32.99
N VAL A 100 1.41 -19.68 31.78
CA VAL A 100 2.26 -19.70 30.59
C VAL A 100 3.45 -18.76 30.74
N LYS A 101 3.22 -17.54 31.25
CA LYS A 101 4.29 -16.56 31.50
C LYS A 101 5.35 -17.08 32.46
N THR A 102 4.95 -17.88 33.49
CA THR A 102 5.87 -18.38 34.50
C THR A 102 6.63 -19.64 34.06
N LEU A 103 5.99 -20.50 33.26
CA LEU A 103 6.55 -21.81 32.89
C LEU A 103 7.23 -21.80 31.50
N ALA A 104 6.99 -20.79 30.69
CA ALA A 104 7.61 -20.70 29.35
C ALA A 104 9.10 -20.38 29.46
N ASP A 105 9.90 -21.06 28.64
CA ASP A 105 11.34 -20.84 28.51
C ASP A 105 11.68 -19.57 27.73
N ILE A 106 10.67 -18.92 27.13
CA ILE A 106 10.79 -17.68 26.36
C ILE A 106 10.05 -16.53 27.05
N GLN A 107 10.45 -15.30 26.76
CA GLN A 107 9.77 -14.11 27.28
C GLN A 107 8.45 -13.86 26.51
N VAL A 108 7.36 -14.47 26.98
CA VAL A 108 6.03 -14.44 26.35
C VAL A 108 5.54 -13.02 26.05
N PRO A 109 5.57 -12.04 26.99
CA PRO A 109 5.07 -10.71 26.71
C PRO A 109 5.83 -9.97 25.60
N GLU A 110 7.15 -10.15 25.54
CA GLU A 110 8.00 -9.50 24.53
C GLU A 110 7.76 -10.09 23.12
N THR A 111 7.63 -11.42 23.06
CA THR A 111 7.27 -12.12 21.82
C THR A 111 5.90 -11.66 21.31
N ILE A 112 4.89 -11.57 22.20
CA ILE A 112 3.55 -11.09 21.86
C ILE A 112 3.60 -9.66 21.32
N ARG A 113 4.35 -8.76 21.97
CA ARG A 113 4.50 -7.37 21.49
C ARG A 113 5.06 -7.32 20.07
N THR A 114 6.10 -8.09 19.79
CA THR A 114 6.70 -8.14 18.44
C THR A 114 5.71 -8.64 17.40
N VAL A 115 4.96 -9.69 17.70
CA VAL A 115 3.93 -10.23 16.78
C VAL A 115 2.81 -9.22 16.56
N LEU A 116 2.32 -8.56 17.60
CA LEU A 116 1.29 -7.53 17.48
C LEU A 116 1.76 -6.29 16.73
N MET A 117 3.01 -5.86 16.91
CA MET A 117 3.58 -4.75 16.12
C MET A 117 3.68 -5.09 14.64
N ASN A 118 3.97 -6.34 14.32
CA ASN A 118 4.01 -6.79 12.92
C ASN A 118 2.60 -6.83 12.32
N ASP A 119 1.62 -7.36 13.03
CA ASP A 119 0.21 -7.38 12.64
C ASP A 119 -0.32 -5.95 12.41
N MET A 120 -0.06 -5.03 13.34
CA MET A 120 -0.44 -3.62 13.23
C MET A 120 0.06 -2.96 11.94
N LYS A 121 1.33 -3.18 11.59
CA LYS A 121 1.91 -2.61 10.37
C LYS A 121 1.21 -3.13 9.11
N VAL A 122 0.96 -4.45 9.05
CA VAL A 122 0.29 -5.09 7.91
C VAL A 122 -1.15 -4.58 7.76
N VAL A 123 -1.90 -4.50 8.85
CA VAL A 123 -3.31 -4.08 8.84
C VAL A 123 -3.45 -2.61 8.42
N LEU A 124 -2.64 -1.71 8.99
CA LEU A 124 -2.72 -0.28 8.69
C LEU A 124 -2.24 0.03 7.27
N ASP A 125 -1.21 -0.65 6.80
CA ASP A 125 -0.75 -0.50 5.43
C ASP A 125 -1.77 -1.02 4.41
N SER A 126 -2.42 -2.16 4.70
CA SER A 126 -3.49 -2.71 3.86
C SER A 126 -4.72 -1.79 3.82
N ALA A 127 -5.06 -1.14 4.94
CA ALA A 127 -6.14 -0.17 4.98
C ALA A 127 -5.83 1.08 4.11
N ALA A 128 -4.59 1.56 4.16
CA ALA A 128 -4.12 2.63 3.26
C ALA A 128 -4.12 2.18 1.80
N ALA A 129 -3.57 1.01 1.50
CA ALA A 129 -3.49 0.44 0.15
C ALA A 129 -4.87 0.28 -0.51
N THR A 130 -5.88 -0.11 0.27
CA THR A 130 -7.26 -0.21 -0.20
C THR A 130 -7.74 1.12 -0.80
N GLN A 131 -7.41 2.26 -0.19
CA GLN A 131 -7.80 3.57 -0.71
C GLN A 131 -7.05 3.95 -1.99
N PHE A 132 -5.81 3.51 -2.15
CA PHE A 132 -5.07 3.71 -3.39
C PHE A 132 -5.59 2.83 -4.51
N LYS A 133 -6.03 1.60 -4.22
CA LYS A 133 -6.53 0.66 -5.23
C LYS A 133 -8.00 0.90 -5.62
N THR A 134 -8.81 1.52 -4.77
CA THR A 134 -10.24 1.76 -5.01
C THR A 134 -10.51 2.80 -6.12
N ASN A 135 -9.48 3.37 -6.74
CA ASN A 135 -9.65 4.38 -7.78
C ASN A 135 -10.27 3.79 -9.05
N ASP A 136 -11.22 4.54 -9.62
CA ASP A 136 -11.95 4.18 -10.84
C ASP A 136 -11.15 4.39 -12.14
N TYR A 137 -9.93 4.95 -12.09
CA TYR A 137 -9.13 5.16 -13.29
C TYR A 137 -8.05 4.08 -13.42
N ILE A 138 -8.23 3.21 -14.41
CA ILE A 138 -7.43 2.02 -14.60
C ILE A 138 -6.61 2.10 -15.88
N ALA A 139 -5.38 1.61 -15.82
CA ALA A 139 -4.51 1.39 -16.97
C ALA A 139 -4.25 -0.12 -17.09
N THR A 140 -4.58 -0.71 -18.22
CA THR A 140 -4.31 -2.13 -18.51
C THR A 140 -3.17 -2.25 -19.52
N ILE A 141 -2.17 -3.05 -19.19
CA ILE A 141 -1.01 -3.32 -20.04
C ILE A 141 -1.34 -4.51 -20.95
N THR A 142 -1.73 -4.24 -22.17
CA THR A 142 -2.08 -5.27 -23.15
C THR A 142 -0.85 -5.98 -23.74
N ASN A 143 0.23 -5.23 -23.92
CA ASN A 143 1.53 -5.74 -24.34
C ASN A 143 2.63 -4.72 -24.02
N THR A 144 3.88 -5.07 -24.26
CA THR A 144 5.05 -4.19 -23.98
C THR A 144 5.05 -2.85 -24.74
N ALA A 145 4.14 -2.65 -25.68
CA ALA A 145 4.05 -1.44 -26.49
C ALA A 145 2.71 -0.72 -26.40
N THR A 146 1.71 -1.27 -25.72
CA THR A 146 0.34 -0.75 -25.68
C THR A 146 -0.22 -0.73 -24.27
N THR A 147 -0.65 0.44 -23.81
CA THR A 147 -1.38 0.64 -22.56
C THR A 147 -2.78 1.14 -22.90
N THR A 148 -3.81 0.49 -22.37
CA THR A 148 -5.21 0.90 -22.52
C THR A 148 -5.67 1.59 -21.24
N PHE A 149 -6.36 2.73 -21.38
CA PHE A 149 -6.85 3.51 -20.26
C PHE A 149 -8.38 3.52 -20.25
N GLY A 150 -8.99 3.37 -19.06
CA GLY A 150 -10.43 3.42 -18.89
C GLY A 150 -10.82 3.72 -17.45
N SER A 151 -12.13 3.93 -17.23
CA SER A 151 -12.72 4.00 -15.91
C SER A 151 -13.17 2.61 -15.45
N ALA A 152 -13.25 2.38 -14.15
CA ALA A 152 -13.74 1.13 -13.57
C ALA A 152 -15.14 0.81 -14.12
N GLY A 153 -15.37 -0.46 -14.45
CA GLY A 153 -16.62 -0.92 -15.08
C GLY A 153 -16.66 -0.79 -16.61
N ALA A 154 -15.67 -0.15 -17.25
CA ALA A 154 -15.51 -0.27 -18.69
C ALA A 154 -14.90 -1.64 -19.04
N ALA A 155 -15.28 -2.20 -20.22
CA ALA A 155 -14.61 -3.40 -20.73
C ALA A 155 -13.17 -3.01 -21.14
N LEU A 156 -12.22 -3.27 -20.26
CA LEU A 156 -10.80 -3.08 -20.54
C LEU A 156 -10.25 -4.33 -21.26
N ALA A 157 -9.16 -4.12 -22.02
CA ALA A 157 -8.44 -5.23 -22.63
C ALA A 157 -7.81 -6.10 -21.53
N THR A 158 -7.71 -7.41 -21.77
CA THR A 158 -7.00 -8.32 -20.87
C THR A 158 -5.50 -7.98 -20.85
N ALA A 159 -4.89 -7.96 -19.68
CA ALA A 159 -3.46 -7.79 -19.56
C ALA A 159 -2.71 -8.93 -20.26
N GLY A 160 -1.65 -8.59 -20.95
CA GLY A 160 -0.89 -9.54 -21.78
C GLY A 160 0.62 -9.45 -21.59
N ALA A 161 1.13 -8.53 -20.74
CA ALA A 161 2.55 -8.37 -20.53
C ALA A 161 2.88 -7.67 -19.22
N ASN A 162 4.10 -7.85 -18.73
CA ASN A 162 4.67 -7.06 -17.66
C ASN A 162 4.87 -5.61 -18.12
N MET A 163 4.93 -4.70 -17.15
CA MET A 163 5.14 -3.28 -17.40
C MET A 163 6.51 -3.01 -18.02
N SER A 164 6.51 -2.41 -19.22
CA SER A 164 7.71 -2.00 -19.94
C SER A 164 8.01 -0.51 -19.75
N ASP A 165 9.17 -0.09 -20.25
CA ASP A 165 9.58 1.33 -20.30
C ASP A 165 8.60 2.21 -21.07
N LYS A 166 8.00 1.68 -22.15
CA LYS A 166 7.01 2.40 -22.96
C LYS A 166 5.70 2.54 -22.19
N ASN A 167 5.24 1.50 -21.52
CA ASN A 167 4.01 1.56 -20.72
C ASN A 167 4.13 2.61 -19.61
N VAL A 168 5.28 2.71 -18.94
CA VAL A 168 5.54 3.76 -17.94
C VAL A 168 5.44 5.14 -18.55
N ARG A 169 6.05 5.35 -19.73
CA ARG A 169 5.94 6.65 -20.43
C ARG A 169 4.50 7.00 -20.77
N ASP A 170 3.74 6.05 -21.30
CA ASP A 170 2.33 6.25 -21.65
C ASP A 170 1.50 6.61 -20.39
N ILE A 171 1.75 5.94 -19.25
CA ILE A 171 1.08 6.23 -17.98
C ILE A 171 1.45 7.62 -17.47
N VAL A 172 2.73 7.97 -17.44
CA VAL A 172 3.19 9.27 -16.94
C VAL A 172 2.68 10.41 -17.87
N ASP A 173 2.67 10.21 -19.18
CA ASP A 173 2.12 11.20 -20.11
C ASP A 173 0.60 11.34 -19.92
N ARG A 174 -0.10 10.26 -19.60
CA ARG A 174 -1.51 10.31 -19.23
C ARG A 174 -1.73 11.06 -17.92
N MET A 175 -0.89 10.86 -16.90
CA MET A 175 -0.93 11.63 -15.64
C MET A 175 -0.77 13.13 -15.89
N LYS A 176 0.16 13.52 -16.76
CA LYS A 176 0.34 14.93 -17.17
C LYS A 176 -0.89 15.47 -17.92
N THR A 177 -1.48 14.69 -18.81
CA THR A 177 -2.71 15.07 -19.54
C THR A 177 -3.90 15.26 -18.59
N LEU A 178 -3.99 14.46 -17.54
CA LEU A 178 -5.00 14.57 -16.47
C LEU A 178 -4.67 15.69 -15.46
N LEU A 179 -3.58 16.43 -15.67
CA LEU A 179 -3.12 17.53 -14.79
C LEU A 179 -2.90 17.07 -13.34
N ILE A 180 -2.45 15.84 -13.15
CA ILE A 180 -2.13 15.35 -11.82
C ILE A 180 -0.86 16.07 -11.33
N PRO A 181 -0.90 16.74 -10.16
CA PRO A 181 0.29 17.40 -9.62
C PRO A 181 1.31 16.35 -9.16
N LYS A 182 2.56 16.66 -9.41
CA LYS A 182 3.67 15.84 -8.93
C LYS A 182 3.80 15.95 -7.41
N ARG A 183 4.41 14.96 -6.82
CA ARG A 183 4.68 14.90 -5.39
C ARG A 183 6.02 15.58 -5.06
N GLU A 184 6.73 15.08 -4.07
CA GLU A 184 8.05 15.53 -3.67
C GLU A 184 9.08 15.39 -4.81
N ASP A 185 10.08 16.26 -4.82
CA ASP A 185 11.17 16.26 -5.81
C ASP A 185 10.71 16.36 -7.28
N ASP A 186 9.56 16.95 -7.53
CA ASP A 186 8.97 17.08 -8.88
C ASP A 186 8.77 15.74 -9.61
N ASN A 187 8.48 14.67 -8.87
CA ASN A 187 8.24 13.33 -9.38
C ASN A 187 6.86 12.79 -9.01
N TYR A 188 6.36 11.87 -9.83
CA TYR A 188 5.28 10.97 -9.45
C TYR A 188 5.83 9.81 -8.64
N SER A 189 4.97 9.12 -7.90
CA SER A 189 5.33 7.90 -7.17
C SER A 189 4.58 6.71 -7.74
N CYS A 190 5.24 5.57 -7.76
CA CYS A 190 4.66 4.29 -8.14
C CYS A 190 4.98 3.26 -7.07
N VAL A 191 3.95 2.61 -6.55
CA VAL A 191 4.09 1.41 -5.73
C VAL A 191 3.63 0.24 -6.58
N ALA A 192 4.47 -0.78 -6.71
CA ALA A 192 4.23 -1.88 -7.62
C ALA A 192 4.65 -3.23 -7.03
N SER A 193 3.96 -4.29 -7.46
CA SER A 193 4.34 -5.66 -7.14
C SER A 193 5.63 -6.07 -7.87
N THR A 194 6.30 -7.09 -7.37
CA THR A 194 7.56 -7.60 -7.94
C THR A 194 7.43 -7.96 -9.42
N ASN A 195 6.34 -8.65 -9.81
CA ASN A 195 6.13 -9.05 -11.20
C ASN A 195 5.86 -7.86 -12.12
N SER A 196 5.13 -6.86 -11.64
CA SER A 196 4.86 -5.64 -12.42
C SER A 196 6.15 -4.91 -12.79
N ILE A 197 7.10 -4.81 -11.85
CA ILE A 197 8.38 -4.12 -12.05
C ILE A 197 9.36 -4.93 -12.91
N ARG A 198 9.19 -6.25 -13.01
CA ARG A 198 10.15 -7.15 -13.65
C ARG A 198 10.52 -6.74 -15.08
N GLY A 199 9.54 -6.30 -15.87
CA GLY A 199 9.80 -5.83 -17.24
C GLY A 199 10.66 -4.57 -17.33
N LEU A 200 10.71 -3.75 -16.26
CA LEU A 200 11.60 -2.60 -16.18
C LEU A 200 13.04 -3.01 -15.87
N TYR A 201 13.26 -4.05 -15.08
CA TYR A 201 14.60 -4.59 -14.85
C TYR A 201 15.23 -5.07 -16.15
N ASP A 202 14.49 -5.80 -16.98
CA ASP A 202 14.97 -6.29 -18.27
C ASP A 202 15.39 -5.12 -19.19
N PHE A 203 14.64 -4.04 -19.19
CA PHE A 203 14.96 -2.82 -19.95
C PHE A 203 16.22 -2.12 -19.42
N PHE A 204 16.35 -1.99 -18.10
CA PHE A 204 17.53 -1.36 -17.49
C PHE A 204 18.78 -2.21 -17.65
N GLU A 205 18.66 -3.54 -17.57
CA GLU A 205 19.75 -4.46 -17.82
C GLU A 205 20.29 -4.33 -19.24
N ALA A 206 19.41 -4.29 -20.23
CA ALA A 206 19.80 -4.10 -21.61
C ALA A 206 20.50 -2.74 -21.87
N LYS A 207 20.15 -1.70 -21.11
CA LYS A 207 20.77 -0.36 -21.20
C LYS A 207 21.99 -0.18 -20.30
N ALA A 208 22.09 -0.92 -19.22
CA ALA A 208 23.23 -0.83 -18.29
C ALA A 208 24.55 -1.30 -18.90
N GLN A 209 24.51 -2.09 -19.98
CA GLN A 209 25.69 -2.40 -20.80
C GLN A 209 26.31 -1.14 -21.43
N LEU A 210 25.59 -0.02 -21.43
CA LEU A 210 26.01 1.26 -22.01
C LEU A 210 26.32 2.35 -20.97
N THR A 211 26.03 2.13 -19.67
CA THR A 211 26.16 3.16 -18.62
C THR A 211 26.60 2.54 -17.29
N THR A 212 27.13 3.32 -16.36
CA THR A 212 27.67 2.90 -15.06
C THR A 212 26.68 2.05 -14.24
N LEU A 213 27.07 0.82 -13.93
CA LEU A 213 26.28 -0.31 -13.41
C LEU A 213 25.85 -0.25 -11.90
N GLY A 214 26.01 0.88 -11.21
CA GLY A 214 25.84 0.95 -9.76
C GLY A 214 24.47 0.56 -9.19
N PRO A 215 23.34 1.07 -9.68
CA PRO A 215 22.01 0.81 -9.11
C PRO A 215 21.48 -0.60 -9.40
N LEU A 216 21.80 -1.16 -10.55
CA LEU A 216 21.25 -2.44 -11.01
C LEU A 216 21.63 -3.64 -10.13
N TYR A 217 22.85 -3.64 -9.60
CA TYR A 217 23.33 -4.72 -8.71
C TYR A 217 22.67 -4.74 -7.34
N ARG A 218 21.95 -3.66 -6.96
CA ARG A 218 21.26 -3.55 -5.67
C ARG A 218 19.77 -3.87 -5.75
N GLY A 219 19.23 -4.16 -6.96
CA GLY A 219 17.80 -4.38 -7.15
C GLY A 219 16.93 -3.13 -6.91
N GLU A 220 17.54 -1.94 -6.92
CA GLU A 220 16.80 -0.69 -6.81
C GLU A 220 16.30 -0.29 -8.20
N VAL A 221 14.98 -0.18 -8.39
CA VAL A 221 14.39 0.33 -9.64
C VAL A 221 14.64 1.83 -9.77
N GLY A 222 14.74 2.54 -8.65
CA GLY A 222 15.07 3.96 -8.62
C GLY A 222 14.02 4.83 -9.26
N GLN A 223 14.45 5.74 -10.14
CA GLN A 223 13.62 6.74 -10.80
C GLN A 223 13.71 6.60 -12.32
N TYR A 224 12.56 6.58 -13.00
CA TYR A 224 12.47 6.54 -14.44
C TYR A 224 11.36 7.45 -14.95
N TYR A 225 11.64 8.26 -15.98
CA TYR A 225 10.71 9.17 -16.66
C TYR A 225 9.90 10.08 -15.72
N GLY A 226 10.51 10.54 -14.62
CA GLY A 226 9.84 11.40 -13.64
C GLY A 226 8.89 10.63 -12.70
N CYS A 227 9.06 9.33 -12.57
CA CYS A 227 8.36 8.49 -11.62
C CYS A 227 9.37 7.74 -10.74
N ARG A 228 9.14 7.73 -9.43
CA ARG A 228 9.90 6.98 -8.43
C ARG A 228 9.20 5.66 -8.15
N PHE A 229 9.90 4.56 -8.28
CA PHE A 229 9.37 3.22 -8.08
C PHE A 229 9.73 2.66 -6.70
N VAL A 230 8.72 2.09 -6.04
CA VAL A 230 8.87 1.41 -4.75
C VAL A 230 8.20 0.04 -4.86
N GLU A 231 8.94 -1.00 -4.51
CA GLU A 231 8.43 -2.37 -4.49
C GLU A 231 7.61 -2.64 -3.23
N GLU A 232 6.51 -3.37 -3.39
CA GLU A 232 5.59 -3.74 -2.32
C GLU A 232 5.18 -5.21 -2.49
N THR A 233 5.02 -5.94 -1.39
CA THR A 233 4.66 -7.37 -1.40
C THR A 233 3.56 -7.71 -0.41
N ASN A 234 2.85 -6.72 0.13
CA ASN A 234 1.82 -6.92 1.16
C ASN A 234 0.42 -7.01 0.56
N PHE A 235 0.04 -6.05 -0.26
CA PHE A 235 -1.34 -5.84 -0.69
C PHE A 235 -1.55 -6.06 -2.20
N LEU A 236 -0.59 -5.62 -3.03
CA LEU A 236 -0.72 -5.76 -4.47
C LEU A 236 -0.53 -7.20 -4.91
N SER A 237 -1.42 -7.67 -5.79
CA SER A 237 -1.29 -9.00 -6.35
C SER A 237 -0.04 -9.10 -7.23
N ASN A 238 0.63 -10.23 -7.12
CA ASN A 238 1.84 -10.54 -7.89
C ASN A 238 1.59 -11.63 -8.95
N THR A 239 0.34 -12.09 -9.09
CA THR A 239 -0.04 -13.23 -9.94
C THR A 239 -1.34 -12.97 -10.70
N ASP A 240 -1.60 -11.73 -11.09
CA ASP A 240 -2.76 -11.37 -11.88
C ASP A 240 -2.53 -11.58 -13.38
N GLY A 241 -3.58 -11.44 -14.17
CA GLY A 241 -3.60 -11.71 -15.59
C GLY A 241 -4.00 -13.16 -15.94
N SER A 242 -4.33 -13.40 -17.19
CA SER A 242 -4.81 -14.70 -17.68
C SER A 242 -3.84 -15.84 -17.44
N ASP A 243 -2.55 -15.56 -17.39
CA ASP A 243 -1.50 -16.56 -17.18
C ASP A 243 -0.95 -16.56 -15.74
N GLY A 244 -1.46 -15.70 -14.84
CA GLY A 244 -1.01 -15.57 -13.47
C GLY A 244 0.45 -15.09 -13.32
N LEU A 245 0.97 -14.41 -14.34
CA LEU A 245 2.37 -13.96 -14.40
C LEU A 245 2.54 -12.46 -14.25
N TYR A 246 1.45 -11.71 -14.34
CA TYR A 246 1.48 -10.24 -14.30
C TYR A 246 1.17 -9.74 -12.90
N GLY A 247 1.60 -8.54 -12.58
CA GLY A 247 1.41 -7.94 -11.27
C GLY A 247 0.76 -6.57 -11.35
N GLU A 248 0.24 -6.11 -10.23
CA GLU A 248 -0.40 -4.82 -10.08
C GLU A 248 0.60 -3.71 -9.78
N ALA A 249 0.24 -2.47 -10.12
CA ALA A 249 0.96 -1.27 -9.73
C ALA A 249 0.00 -0.09 -9.54
N VAL A 250 0.38 0.87 -8.71
CA VAL A 250 -0.39 2.09 -8.47
C VAL A 250 0.52 3.30 -8.68
N PHE A 251 0.16 4.13 -9.63
CA PHE A 251 0.82 5.42 -9.91
C PHE A 251 0.01 6.54 -9.28
N PHE A 252 0.66 7.46 -8.59
CA PHE A 252 -0.04 8.56 -7.95
C PHE A 252 0.82 9.83 -7.86
N GLY A 253 0.11 10.95 -7.76
CA GLY A 253 0.70 12.27 -7.54
C GLY A 253 0.50 12.78 -6.12
N ALA A 254 0.58 14.09 -5.92
CA ALA A 254 0.34 14.73 -4.64
C ALA A 254 -1.16 14.70 -4.28
N ASP A 255 -1.45 14.71 -2.99
CA ASP A 255 -2.81 14.76 -2.42
C ASP A 255 -3.71 13.62 -2.93
N ALA A 256 -3.15 12.41 -2.98
CA ALA A 256 -3.87 11.22 -3.47
C ALA A 256 -4.76 10.61 -2.38
N VAL A 257 -4.19 10.31 -1.22
CA VAL A 257 -4.88 9.72 -0.06
C VAL A 257 -4.52 10.50 1.20
N ARG A 258 -5.52 10.82 2.00
CA ARG A 258 -5.38 11.47 3.30
C ARG A 258 -5.50 10.47 4.43
N GLU A 259 -4.64 10.63 5.45
CA GLU A 259 -4.70 9.90 6.71
C GLU A 259 -5.15 10.84 7.83
N GLY A 260 -6.26 10.50 8.49
CA GLY A 260 -6.71 11.19 9.69
C GLY A 260 -6.42 10.37 10.92
N ILE A 261 -5.76 10.95 11.91
CA ILE A 261 -5.38 10.26 13.14
C ILE A 261 -6.10 10.92 14.32
N ALA A 262 -6.99 10.17 14.98
CA ALA A 262 -7.61 10.60 16.24
C ALA A 262 -6.85 10.03 17.45
N ILE A 263 -6.52 8.74 17.40
CA ILE A 263 -5.64 8.07 18.38
C ILE A 263 -4.58 7.32 17.57
N PRO A 264 -3.30 7.67 17.74
CA PRO A 264 -2.23 6.95 17.08
C PRO A 264 -2.18 5.49 17.56
N GLU A 265 -1.52 4.66 16.80
CA GLU A 265 -1.31 3.28 17.17
C GLU A 265 -0.52 3.14 18.47
N GLU A 266 -1.08 2.41 19.42
CA GLU A 266 -0.46 2.16 20.71
C GLU A 266 -0.66 0.71 21.19
N ILE A 267 0.30 0.23 21.98
CA ILE A 267 0.17 -1.07 22.61
C ILE A 267 -0.45 -0.88 24.00
N ARG A 268 -1.54 -1.58 24.26
CA ARG A 268 -2.26 -1.57 25.54
C ARG A 268 -2.11 -2.92 26.23
N VAL A 269 -1.86 -2.87 27.52
CA VAL A 269 -1.87 -4.08 28.37
C VAL A 269 -3.25 -4.19 29.01
N GLY A 270 -3.88 -5.33 28.87
CA GLY A 270 -5.17 -5.61 29.49
C GLY A 270 -5.09 -5.57 31.03
N ILE A 271 -6.17 -5.13 31.66
CA ILE A 271 -6.30 -5.23 33.12
C ILE A 271 -6.36 -6.71 33.46
N PRO A 272 -5.48 -7.22 34.35
CA PRO A 272 -5.52 -8.63 34.76
C PRO A 272 -6.88 -9.03 35.30
N ALA A 273 -7.48 -10.09 34.76
CA ALA A 273 -8.74 -10.67 35.22
C ALA A 273 -8.47 -11.96 35.98
N ASP A 274 -9.53 -12.55 36.57
CA ASP A 274 -9.46 -13.80 37.31
C ASP A 274 -8.31 -13.82 38.36
N PHE A 275 -8.32 -12.83 39.25
CA PHE A 275 -7.29 -12.65 40.28
C PHE A 275 -5.85 -12.60 39.74
N GLY A 276 -5.66 -12.07 38.51
CA GLY A 276 -4.36 -11.94 37.87
C GLY A 276 -3.92 -13.14 37.03
N ARG A 277 -4.77 -14.17 36.91
CA ARG A 277 -4.46 -15.37 36.12
C ARG A 277 -4.56 -15.10 34.62
N ASP A 278 -5.53 -14.28 34.15
CA ASP A 278 -5.73 -13.91 32.78
C ASP A 278 -5.11 -12.53 32.48
N GLN A 279 -4.27 -12.48 31.50
CA GLN A 279 -3.60 -11.29 31.03
C GLN A 279 -3.73 -11.19 29.50
N GLY A 280 -3.52 -10.03 28.96
CA GLY A 280 -3.53 -9.83 27.51
C GLY A 280 -2.77 -8.59 27.12
N ILE A 281 -2.26 -8.60 25.89
CA ILE A 281 -1.68 -7.43 25.25
C ILE A 281 -2.46 -7.21 23.96
N ALA A 282 -2.80 -5.95 23.67
CA ALA A 282 -3.49 -5.55 22.47
C ALA A 282 -2.77 -4.37 21.83
N TRP A 283 -2.91 -4.20 20.53
CA TRP A 283 -2.69 -2.90 19.92
C TRP A 283 -4.05 -2.28 19.56
N TYR A 284 -4.08 -0.97 19.55
CA TYR A 284 -5.28 -0.19 19.25
C TYR A 284 -4.91 1.08 18.53
N ALA A 285 -5.72 1.47 17.55
CA ALA A 285 -5.62 2.74 16.86
C ALA A 285 -7.02 3.22 16.44
N LEU A 286 -7.23 4.53 16.42
CA LEU A 286 -8.41 5.17 15.87
C LEU A 286 -7.97 6.17 14.80
N LEU A 287 -8.05 5.74 13.56
CA LEU A 287 -7.59 6.51 12.40
C LEU A 287 -8.43 6.18 11.17
N GLY A 288 -8.27 6.93 10.10
CA GLY A 288 -8.98 6.67 8.85
C GLY A 288 -8.14 7.05 7.67
N PHE A 289 -8.39 6.39 6.55
CA PHE A 289 -7.81 6.70 5.25
C PHE A 289 -8.91 7.02 4.27
N GLN A 290 -8.67 7.98 3.39
CA GLN A 290 -9.63 8.35 2.35
C GLN A 290 -8.92 8.89 1.11
N GLN A 291 -9.31 8.38 -0.04
CA GLN A 291 -8.96 8.97 -1.32
C GLN A 291 -9.59 10.37 -1.43
N VAL A 292 -8.82 11.35 -1.89
CA VAL A 292 -9.31 12.75 -1.99
C VAL A 292 -10.12 12.97 -3.25
N TRP A 293 -9.62 12.51 -4.40
CA TRP A 293 -10.20 12.74 -5.71
C TRP A 293 -10.59 11.44 -6.38
N ASP A 294 -11.83 11.37 -6.82
CA ASP A 294 -12.38 10.22 -7.49
C ASP A 294 -12.80 10.60 -8.93
N TYR A 295 -12.33 9.83 -9.91
CA TYR A 295 -12.58 10.12 -11.33
C TYR A 295 -14.06 10.09 -11.70
N SER A 296 -14.81 9.13 -11.16
CA SER A 296 -16.22 8.96 -11.47
C SER A 296 -17.09 10.10 -10.93
N THR A 297 -16.75 10.61 -9.76
CA THR A 297 -17.55 11.65 -9.06
C THR A 297 -17.05 13.06 -9.36
N ASP A 298 -15.74 13.26 -9.40
CA ASP A 298 -15.13 14.58 -9.50
C ASP A 298 -14.67 14.91 -10.93
N GLY A 299 -14.66 13.93 -11.84
CA GLY A 299 -14.06 14.07 -13.19
C GLY A 299 -12.55 14.27 -13.17
N GLN A 300 -11.91 14.08 -12.03
CA GLN A 300 -10.48 14.25 -11.81
C GLN A 300 -9.95 13.12 -10.92
N THR A 301 -8.73 12.67 -11.20
CA THR A 301 -8.04 11.67 -10.36
C THR A 301 -6.65 12.12 -9.99
N ARG A 302 -6.11 11.55 -8.92
CA ARG A 302 -4.70 11.67 -8.51
C ARG A 302 -3.98 10.34 -8.58
N ILE A 303 -4.69 9.27 -8.90
CA ILE A 303 -4.22 7.89 -8.88
C ILE A 303 -4.56 7.24 -10.21
N ILE A 304 -3.66 6.43 -10.73
CA ILE A 304 -3.90 5.50 -11.83
C ILE A 304 -3.51 4.11 -11.33
N VAL A 305 -4.47 3.20 -11.31
CA VAL A 305 -4.24 1.81 -10.96
C VAL A 305 -3.85 1.06 -12.22
N VAL A 306 -2.74 0.36 -12.20
CA VAL A 306 -2.37 -0.58 -13.25
C VAL A 306 -2.89 -1.94 -12.82
N ASP A 307 -3.89 -2.40 -13.53
CA ASP A 307 -4.52 -3.68 -13.28
C ASP A 307 -4.17 -4.65 -14.41
N SER A 308 -3.87 -5.86 -14.04
CA SER A 308 -3.55 -6.95 -14.96
C SER A 308 -4.74 -7.92 -15.04
N LEU A 309 -5.91 -7.41 -15.44
CA LEU A 309 -7.14 -8.17 -15.60
C LEU A 309 -7.04 -9.30 -16.64
#